data_ac1975464c99ee4d94eec1674c514d38
#
_entry.id   ac1975464c99ee4d94eec1674c514d38
#
_cell.length_a   1.000
_cell.length_b   1.000
_cell.length_c   1.000
_cell.angle_alpha   90.00
_cell.angle_beta   90.00
_cell.angle_gamma   90.00
#
_symmetry.space_group_name_H-M   'P 1'
#
loop_
_entity.id
_entity.type
_entity.pdbx_description
1 polymer ?
#
loop_
_entity_poly.entity_id
_entity_poly.type
_entity_poly.pdbx_seq_one_letter_code
_entity_poly.pdbx_strand_id
1 'polypeptide(L)'
;MKKRALILTAVLTAAALTGGSGYLPVTDGIRSKMIQNVYADAEDSKESADTETSDSVLDQATIMYQQYNYDEAIKLLKKQDDFTKNKDYMDLAAKCQIAKKSLVEYPLEKITHVFFHTLIEDTSRAFDGDSKSGNYNQVMTTVSEFNKIIQIMYDKGYVLVSPHDMATVNKDGTMSRGKIMVPEGKIPFVLSQDDVSYYHYMDGDGCASKLVLDENGEVKNEYVDADGNVLVGDYDLVPLLDSFIKEHPDFSYHGRKGILAMTGYNGVLGYRTDSAYKTGENLQDDQKKFLEDHPDFDYDQDVKDATKVADAMKAEGWEFASHTW
;
A
#
# COMPACT_ATOMS: atom_id res chain seq x y z
N MET A 1 0.11 26.47 17.42
CA MET A 1 -0.61 25.98 18.62
C MET A 1 -1.97 25.34 18.32
N LYS A 2 -2.79 25.79 17.34
CA LYS A 2 -4.14 25.19 17.09
C LYS A 2 -4.11 23.83 16.34
N LYS A 3 -3.10 23.53 15.53
CA LYS A 3 -2.97 22.23 14.83
C LYS A 3 -2.56 21.05 15.75
N ARG A 4 -1.83 21.33 16.84
CA ARG A 4 -1.39 20.29 17.80
C ARG A 4 -2.52 19.73 18.67
N ALA A 5 -3.53 20.55 18.98
CA ALA A 5 -4.68 20.11 19.79
C ALA A 5 -5.64 19.17 19.04
N LEU A 6 -5.69 19.27 17.68
CA LEU A 6 -6.59 18.44 16.85
C LEU A 6 -6.10 17.00 16.73
N ILE A 7 -4.77 16.81 16.64
CA ILE A 7 -4.14 15.47 16.53
C ILE A 7 -4.31 14.68 17.85
N LEU A 8 -4.20 15.37 19.00
CA LEU A 8 -4.37 14.74 20.31
C LEU A 8 -5.80 14.22 20.54
N THR A 9 -6.80 14.91 19.98
CA THR A 9 -8.21 14.50 20.11
C THR A 9 -8.55 13.29 19.26
N ALA A 10 -7.93 13.15 18.07
CA ALA A 10 -8.17 12.03 17.17
C ALA A 10 -7.59 10.71 17.73
N VAL A 11 -6.41 10.75 18.36
CA VAL A 11 -5.77 9.56 18.95
C VAL A 11 -6.54 9.06 20.18
N LEU A 12 -7.14 9.97 20.97
CA LEU A 12 -7.94 9.60 22.16
C LEU A 12 -9.31 9.01 21.81
N THR A 13 -9.92 9.42 20.66
CA THR A 13 -11.22 8.87 20.22
C THR A 13 -11.10 7.49 19.61
N ALA A 14 -10.03 7.17 18.90
CA ALA A 14 -9.80 5.82 18.36
C ALA A 14 -9.61 4.76 19.46
N ALA A 15 -9.00 5.14 20.61
CA ALA A 15 -8.79 4.24 21.75
C ALA A 15 -10.07 3.92 22.55
N ALA A 16 -11.14 4.70 22.39
CA ALA A 16 -12.39 4.53 23.14
C ALA A 16 -13.44 3.66 22.44
N LEU A 17 -13.26 3.32 21.13
CA LEU A 17 -14.24 2.60 20.32
C LEU A 17 -13.94 1.11 20.13
N THR A 18 -12.79 0.59 20.59
CA THR A 18 -12.46 -0.84 20.49
C THR A 18 -12.80 -1.60 21.77
N GLY A 19 -14.07 -1.57 22.17
CA GLY A 19 -14.64 -2.45 23.17
C GLY A 19 -15.07 -3.78 22.54
N GLY A 20 -14.16 -4.76 22.43
CA GLY A 20 -14.48 -6.08 21.91
C GLY A 20 -13.33 -7.06 22.06
N SER A 21 -13.38 -7.82 23.12
CA SER A 21 -12.77 -9.14 23.42
C SER A 21 -11.37 -9.45 22.86
N GLY A 22 -10.41 -9.58 23.77
CA GLY A 22 -9.22 -10.41 23.55
C GLY A 22 -7.86 -9.78 23.81
N TYR A 23 -7.78 -8.51 24.14
CA TYR A 23 -6.51 -7.88 24.51
C TYR A 23 -6.28 -8.00 26.02
N LEU A 24 -5.16 -8.62 26.41
CA LEU A 24 -4.67 -8.48 27.79
C LEU A 24 -4.44 -6.99 28.05
N PRO A 25 -4.92 -6.46 29.18
CA PRO A 25 -4.77 -5.04 29.47
C PRO A 25 -3.29 -4.69 29.61
N VAL A 26 -2.77 -3.92 28.65
CA VAL A 26 -1.50 -3.22 28.84
C VAL A 26 -1.77 -2.19 29.95
N THR A 27 -1.06 -2.29 31.06
CA THR A 27 -1.26 -1.37 32.20
C THR A 27 -1.06 0.07 31.74
N ASP A 28 -1.89 0.99 32.23
CA ASP A 28 -1.88 2.41 31.86
C ASP A 28 -0.51 3.09 31.96
N GLY A 29 0.39 2.56 32.79
CA GLY A 29 1.76 3.04 32.92
C GLY A 29 2.64 2.75 31.70
N ILE A 30 2.39 1.70 30.94
CA ILE A 30 3.14 1.37 29.72
C ILE A 30 2.61 2.21 28.54
N ARG A 31 1.30 2.39 28.45
CA ARG A 31 0.66 3.29 27.49
C ARG A 31 1.15 4.74 27.61
N SER A 32 1.19 5.23 28.86
CA SER A 32 1.63 6.60 29.14
C SER A 32 3.10 6.84 28.79
N LYS A 33 3.99 5.87 29.02
CA LYS A 33 5.41 5.96 28.68
C LYS A 33 5.66 5.85 27.16
N MET A 34 4.92 5.00 26.44
CA MET A 34 5.02 4.95 24.97
C MET A 34 4.63 6.28 24.33
N ILE A 35 3.58 6.90 24.80
CA ILE A 35 3.14 8.21 24.30
C ILE A 35 4.12 9.31 24.69
N GLN A 36 4.68 9.29 25.90
CA GLN A 36 5.65 10.32 26.34
C GLN A 36 6.99 10.21 25.60
N ASN A 37 7.51 9.03 25.31
CA ASN A 37 8.78 8.89 24.59
C ASN A 37 8.65 9.35 23.13
N VAL A 38 7.55 9.06 22.44
CA VAL A 38 7.30 9.57 21.07
C VAL A 38 7.25 11.12 21.04
N TYR A 39 6.88 11.77 22.14
CA TYR A 39 6.81 13.25 22.22
C TYR A 39 8.08 13.90 22.79
N ALA A 40 8.89 13.20 23.58
CA ALA A 40 10.13 13.76 24.11
C ALA A 40 11.22 13.91 23.04
N ASP A 41 11.30 12.97 22.08
CA ASP A 41 12.25 13.04 20.98
C ASP A 41 11.91 14.14 19.95
N ALA A 42 10.66 14.64 19.93
CA ALA A 42 10.23 15.71 19.03
C ALA A 42 10.65 17.12 19.47
N GLU A 43 11.12 17.32 20.67
CA GLU A 43 11.52 18.66 21.19
C GLU A 43 13.03 18.93 21.16
N ASP A 44 13.88 17.90 21.02
CA ASP A 44 15.34 18.04 21.11
C ASP A 44 16.09 18.01 19.77
N SER A 45 15.39 17.90 18.63
CA SER A 45 16.00 17.93 17.28
C SER A 45 15.96 19.33 16.66
N LYS A 46 16.70 20.27 17.25
CA LYS A 46 17.21 21.47 16.58
C LYS A 46 18.71 21.39 16.61
N GLU A 47 19.28 20.74 15.60
CA GLU A 47 20.49 21.14 14.88
C GLU A 47 21.00 20.00 14.00
N SER A 48 21.23 20.34 12.79
CA SER A 48 21.89 19.70 11.65
C SER A 48 20.95 19.15 10.59
N ALA A 49 20.88 19.89 9.52
CA ALA A 49 20.49 19.43 8.20
C ALA A 49 21.56 18.47 7.72
N ASP A 50 21.21 17.19 7.69
CA ASP A 50 21.64 16.20 6.71
C ASP A 50 20.69 14.99 6.90
N THR A 51 19.75 15.00 6.13
CA THR A 51 18.79 14.10 5.59
C THR A 51 19.02 12.66 5.48
N GLU A 52 18.29 11.96 6.13
CA GLU A 52 17.57 10.75 5.79
C GLU A 52 16.67 10.51 6.97
N THR A 53 15.37 10.58 6.80
CA THR A 53 14.41 10.06 7.77
C THR A 53 14.49 8.56 7.78
N SER A 54 15.62 8.00 8.21
CA SER A 54 15.69 6.62 8.61
C SER A 54 14.87 6.53 9.89
N ASP A 55 13.72 5.87 9.81
CA ASP A 55 12.98 5.48 10.99
C ASP A 55 13.96 4.85 11.98
N SER A 56 13.87 5.21 13.25
CA SER A 56 14.74 4.60 14.26
C SER A 56 14.56 3.08 14.25
N VAL A 57 15.57 2.34 14.65
CA VAL A 57 15.50 0.85 14.74
C VAL A 57 14.28 0.42 15.57
N LEU A 58 13.96 1.20 16.60
CA LEU A 58 12.81 0.93 17.46
C LEU A 58 11.49 1.13 16.72
N ASP A 59 11.39 2.16 15.87
CA ASP A 59 10.18 2.42 15.07
C ASP A 59 9.98 1.34 14.01
N GLN A 60 11.05 0.95 13.30
CA GLN A 60 11.00 -0.16 12.34
C GLN A 60 10.57 -1.46 13.01
N ALA A 61 11.15 -1.80 14.17
CA ALA A 61 10.77 -3.00 14.92
C ALA A 61 9.32 -2.91 15.45
N THR A 62 8.85 -1.70 15.78
CA THR A 62 7.46 -1.47 16.22
C THR A 62 6.48 -1.68 15.08
N ILE A 63 6.77 -1.20 13.88
CA ILE A 63 5.98 -1.48 12.68
C ILE A 63 5.94 -2.99 12.40
N MET A 64 7.10 -3.67 12.43
CA MET A 64 7.17 -5.12 12.28
C MET A 64 6.33 -5.87 13.32
N TYR A 65 6.32 -5.41 14.58
CA TYR A 65 5.48 -5.97 15.64
C TYR A 65 3.99 -5.79 15.31
N GLN A 66 3.58 -4.62 14.86
CA GLN A 66 2.19 -4.35 14.47
C GLN A 66 1.76 -5.21 13.28
N GLN A 67 2.67 -5.48 12.35
CA GLN A 67 2.47 -6.32 11.16
C GLN A 67 2.62 -7.83 11.43
N TYR A 68 2.61 -8.26 12.68
CA TYR A 68 2.75 -9.68 13.11
C TYR A 68 4.12 -10.30 12.77
N ASN A 69 5.10 -9.54 12.31
CA ASN A 69 6.42 -9.99 11.89
C ASN A 69 7.39 -10.05 13.09
N TYR A 70 6.99 -10.81 14.11
CA TYR A 70 7.66 -10.84 15.42
C TYR A 70 9.09 -11.34 15.35
N ASP A 71 9.38 -12.32 14.49
CA ASP A 71 10.72 -12.90 14.39
C ASP A 71 11.71 -11.92 13.81
N GLU A 72 11.35 -11.19 12.74
CA GLU A 72 12.22 -10.19 12.15
C GLU A 72 12.36 -8.96 13.05
N ALA A 73 11.31 -8.54 13.76
CA ALA A 73 11.42 -7.50 14.79
C ALA A 73 12.46 -7.87 15.88
N ILE A 74 12.36 -9.08 16.44
CA ILE A 74 13.33 -9.57 17.44
C ILE A 74 14.74 -9.62 16.85
N LYS A 75 14.89 -10.07 15.62
CA LYS A 75 16.18 -10.19 14.93
C LYS A 75 16.80 -8.82 14.67
N LEU A 76 16.00 -7.83 14.24
CA LEU A 76 16.43 -6.46 14.04
C LEU A 76 16.96 -5.84 15.33
N LEU A 77 16.20 -5.95 16.42
CA LEU A 77 16.57 -5.43 17.74
C LEU A 77 17.83 -6.09 18.28
N LYS A 78 17.97 -7.42 18.16
CA LYS A 78 19.14 -8.17 18.65
C LYS A 78 20.42 -7.91 17.88
N LYS A 79 20.34 -7.34 16.69
CA LYS A 79 21.53 -6.93 15.91
C LYS A 79 22.18 -5.63 16.45
N GLN A 80 21.49 -4.90 17.32
CA GLN A 80 22.01 -3.67 17.88
C GLN A 80 23.03 -3.96 18.99
N ASP A 81 24.17 -3.31 18.98
CA ASP A 81 25.28 -3.53 19.92
C ASP A 81 24.86 -3.27 21.38
N ASP A 82 23.90 -2.38 21.58
CA ASP A 82 23.38 -1.98 22.88
C ASP A 82 22.13 -2.76 23.30
N PHE A 83 21.68 -3.77 22.55
CA PHE A 83 20.44 -4.52 22.80
C PHE A 83 20.23 -4.89 24.27
N THR A 84 21.29 -5.45 24.92
CA THR A 84 21.20 -5.90 26.33
C THR A 84 21.20 -4.76 27.35
N LYS A 85 21.46 -3.53 26.93
CA LYS A 85 21.48 -2.32 27.75
C LYS A 85 20.28 -1.41 27.46
N ASN A 86 19.67 -1.55 26.30
CA ASN A 86 18.53 -0.76 25.86
C ASN A 86 17.24 -1.45 26.33
N LYS A 87 16.59 -0.83 27.31
CA LYS A 87 15.37 -1.38 27.90
C LYS A 87 14.22 -1.48 26.90
N ASP A 88 14.07 -0.51 25.99
CA ASP A 88 12.98 -0.47 25.03
C ASP A 88 13.11 -1.58 23.99
N TYR A 89 14.34 -1.87 23.54
CA TYR A 89 14.63 -3.02 22.68
C TYR A 89 14.28 -4.35 23.34
N MET A 90 14.67 -4.53 24.61
CA MET A 90 14.37 -5.76 25.36
C MET A 90 12.86 -5.91 25.62
N ASP A 91 12.17 -4.83 25.97
CA ASP A 91 10.75 -4.82 26.25
C ASP A 91 9.94 -5.15 24.97
N LEU A 92 10.30 -4.57 23.81
CA LEU A 92 9.64 -4.86 22.54
C LEU A 92 9.91 -6.30 22.08
N ALA A 93 11.14 -6.78 22.21
CA ALA A 93 11.47 -8.18 21.89
C ALA A 93 10.68 -9.17 22.79
N ALA A 94 10.51 -8.86 24.07
CA ALA A 94 9.68 -9.66 24.97
C ALA A 94 8.20 -9.62 24.58
N LYS A 95 7.66 -8.47 24.20
CA LYS A 95 6.28 -8.35 23.66
C LYS A 95 6.09 -9.20 22.40
N CYS A 96 7.04 -9.15 21.45
CA CYS A 96 7.02 -10.01 20.26
C CYS A 96 6.96 -11.51 20.63
N GLN A 97 7.78 -11.96 21.59
CA GLN A 97 7.78 -13.36 22.03
C GLN A 97 6.45 -13.79 22.65
N ILE A 98 5.80 -12.90 23.41
CA ILE A 98 4.50 -13.18 24.03
C ILE A 98 3.43 -13.23 22.94
N ALA A 99 3.36 -12.24 22.07
CA ALA A 99 2.37 -12.14 21.00
C ALA A 99 2.46 -13.33 20.03
N LYS A 100 3.68 -13.76 19.69
CA LYS A 100 3.91 -14.94 18.84
C LYS A 100 3.25 -16.22 19.37
N LYS A 101 3.18 -16.39 20.67
CA LYS A 101 2.57 -17.59 21.29
C LYS A 101 1.05 -17.64 21.17
N SER A 102 0.40 -16.51 20.92
CA SER A 102 -1.05 -16.39 20.74
C SER A 102 -1.51 -16.48 19.29
N LEU A 103 -0.58 -16.62 18.35
CA LEU A 103 -0.93 -16.78 16.94
C LEU A 103 -1.55 -18.15 16.68
N VAL A 104 -2.54 -18.16 15.80
CA VAL A 104 -3.19 -19.37 15.29
C VAL A 104 -2.96 -19.50 13.78
N GLU A 105 -2.85 -20.74 13.29
CA GLU A 105 -2.75 -21.00 11.85
C GLU A 105 -4.12 -20.77 11.20
N TYR A 106 -4.16 -19.88 10.21
CA TYR A 106 -5.38 -19.64 9.46
C TYR A 106 -5.52 -20.67 8.31
N PRO A 107 -6.71 -21.27 8.09
CA PRO A 107 -6.93 -22.22 7.00
C PRO A 107 -6.78 -21.54 5.65
N LEU A 108 -5.77 -21.93 4.85
CA LEU A 108 -5.46 -21.27 3.58
C LEU A 108 -6.61 -21.34 2.56
N GLU A 109 -7.43 -22.40 2.63
CA GLU A 109 -8.60 -22.59 1.78
C GLU A 109 -9.77 -21.63 2.07
N LYS A 110 -9.69 -20.84 3.15
CA LYS A 110 -10.66 -19.80 3.51
C LYS A 110 -10.20 -18.40 3.14
N ILE A 111 -8.98 -18.25 2.61
CA ILE A 111 -8.47 -16.97 2.17
C ILE A 111 -9.20 -16.58 0.90
N THR A 112 -9.81 -15.40 0.90
CA THR A 112 -10.51 -14.84 -0.26
C THR A 112 -9.60 -13.90 -1.02
N HIS A 113 -9.87 -13.73 -2.30
CA HIS A 113 -9.26 -12.73 -3.16
C HIS A 113 -10.30 -11.66 -3.49
N VAL A 114 -9.92 -10.41 -3.31
CA VAL A 114 -10.69 -9.23 -3.69
C VAL A 114 -9.88 -8.47 -4.73
N PHE A 115 -10.52 -8.03 -5.80
CA PHE A 115 -9.86 -7.26 -6.84
C PHE A 115 -10.62 -5.98 -7.17
N PHE A 116 -9.90 -5.01 -7.69
CA PHE A 116 -10.41 -3.74 -8.19
C PHE A 116 -9.77 -3.45 -9.56
N HIS A 117 -10.42 -2.63 -10.36
CA HIS A 117 -9.80 -1.92 -11.48
C HIS A 117 -9.35 -0.53 -11.02
N THR A 118 -8.87 0.30 -11.95
CA THR A 118 -8.59 1.71 -11.69
C THR A 118 -9.81 2.39 -11.03
N LEU A 119 -9.56 3.17 -9.99
CA LEU A 119 -10.63 3.84 -9.25
C LEU A 119 -11.06 5.14 -9.95
N ILE A 120 -12.32 5.51 -9.74
CA ILE A 120 -12.88 6.77 -10.22
C ILE A 120 -12.78 7.81 -9.10
N GLU A 121 -12.02 8.89 -9.33
CA GLU A 121 -11.92 10.04 -8.42
C GLU A 121 -13.06 11.02 -8.65
N ASP A 122 -13.27 11.46 -9.90
CA ASP A 122 -14.33 12.40 -10.25
C ASP A 122 -15.52 11.70 -10.89
N THR A 123 -16.53 11.42 -10.07
CA THR A 123 -17.76 10.73 -10.51
C THR A 123 -18.60 11.57 -11.47
N SER A 124 -18.46 12.90 -11.49
CA SER A 124 -19.21 13.77 -12.41
C SER A 124 -18.71 13.66 -13.85
N ARG A 125 -17.44 13.32 -14.01
CA ARG A 125 -16.80 13.11 -15.34
C ARG A 125 -17.01 11.67 -15.82
N ALA A 126 -16.90 10.69 -14.91
CA ALA A 126 -17.09 9.27 -15.25
C ALA A 126 -18.56 8.91 -15.55
N PHE A 127 -19.51 9.59 -14.91
CA PHE A 127 -20.95 9.32 -15.05
C PHE A 127 -21.69 10.49 -15.70
N ASP A 128 -21.11 11.08 -16.73
CA ASP A 128 -21.66 12.22 -17.46
C ASP A 128 -22.77 11.85 -18.45
N GLY A 129 -23.04 10.56 -18.62
CA GLY A 129 -24.10 10.01 -19.50
C GLY A 129 -23.62 9.65 -20.90
N ASP A 130 -22.31 9.66 -21.15
CA ASP A 130 -21.71 9.19 -22.39
C ASP A 130 -21.81 7.64 -22.52
N SER A 131 -21.28 7.09 -23.62
CA SER A 131 -21.32 5.65 -23.90
C SER A 131 -20.51 4.79 -22.92
N LYS A 132 -19.55 5.36 -22.18
CA LYS A 132 -18.66 4.69 -21.23
C LYS A 132 -19.26 4.62 -19.83
N SER A 133 -20.11 5.59 -19.44
CA SER A 133 -20.70 5.71 -18.10
C SER A 133 -21.40 4.42 -17.64
N GLY A 134 -22.09 3.73 -18.55
CA GLY A 134 -22.78 2.46 -18.25
C GLY A 134 -21.81 1.33 -17.91
N ASN A 135 -20.69 1.25 -18.58
CA ASN A 135 -19.64 0.24 -18.32
C ASN A 135 -18.91 0.55 -17.01
N TYR A 136 -18.54 1.80 -16.78
CA TYR A 136 -17.91 2.22 -15.53
C TYR A 136 -18.76 1.85 -14.31
N ASN A 137 -20.07 2.12 -14.38
CA ASN A 137 -21.01 1.79 -13.30
C ASN A 137 -21.12 0.28 -13.01
N GLN A 138 -20.76 -0.59 -13.95
CA GLN A 138 -20.83 -2.04 -13.77
C GLN A 138 -19.56 -2.65 -13.18
N VAL A 139 -18.39 -2.11 -13.49
CA VAL A 139 -17.11 -2.79 -13.22
C VAL A 139 -16.12 -1.96 -12.43
N MET A 140 -16.31 -0.65 -12.29
CA MET A 140 -15.38 0.23 -11.60
C MET A 140 -15.92 0.69 -10.25
N THR A 141 -15.01 0.96 -9.34
CA THR A 141 -15.28 1.44 -7.98
C THR A 141 -14.80 2.88 -7.88
N THR A 142 -15.53 3.72 -7.15
CA THR A 142 -15.07 5.08 -6.85
C THR A 142 -14.07 5.09 -5.70
N VAL A 143 -13.21 6.11 -5.64
CA VAL A 143 -12.29 6.33 -4.50
C VAL A 143 -13.06 6.37 -3.17
N SER A 144 -14.23 7.03 -3.15
CA SER A 144 -15.07 7.07 -1.94
C SER A 144 -15.59 5.71 -1.51
N GLU A 145 -15.95 4.83 -2.46
CA GLU A 145 -16.38 3.45 -2.16
C GLU A 145 -15.21 2.59 -1.70
N PHE A 146 -14.06 2.67 -2.40
CA PHE A 146 -12.84 1.95 -2.01
C PHE A 146 -12.46 2.25 -0.57
N ASN A 147 -12.36 3.52 -0.20
CA ASN A 147 -12.02 3.94 1.16
C ASN A 147 -12.99 3.37 2.21
N LYS A 148 -14.29 3.34 1.91
CA LYS A 148 -15.31 2.73 2.79
C LYS A 148 -15.16 1.22 2.88
N ILE A 149 -14.89 0.55 1.76
CA ILE A 149 -14.71 -0.91 1.69
C ILE A 149 -13.50 -1.31 2.55
N ILE A 150 -12.35 -0.66 2.35
CA ILE A 150 -11.12 -0.96 3.10
C ILE A 150 -11.30 -0.70 4.59
N GLN A 151 -11.96 0.40 4.97
CA GLN A 151 -12.26 0.69 6.38
C GLN A 151 -13.17 -0.39 6.99
N ILE A 152 -14.24 -0.80 6.30
CA ILE A 152 -15.14 -1.86 6.77
C ILE A 152 -14.40 -3.21 6.88
N MET A 153 -13.51 -3.51 5.95
CA MET A 153 -12.70 -4.72 6.01
C MET A 153 -11.77 -4.69 7.23
N TYR A 154 -11.09 -3.57 7.46
CA TYR A 154 -10.24 -3.37 8.64
C TYR A 154 -11.03 -3.55 9.95
N ASP A 155 -12.19 -2.89 10.07
CA ASP A 155 -13.06 -2.98 11.25
C ASP A 155 -13.55 -4.42 11.51
N LYS A 156 -13.67 -5.23 10.46
CA LYS A 156 -14.03 -6.66 10.56
C LYS A 156 -12.82 -7.57 10.81
N GLY A 157 -11.62 -7.03 10.94
CA GLY A 157 -10.41 -7.78 11.22
C GLY A 157 -9.72 -8.40 10.02
N TYR A 158 -10.02 -7.95 8.78
CA TYR A 158 -9.29 -8.40 7.60
C TYR A 158 -7.83 -7.95 7.64
N VAL A 159 -6.93 -8.79 7.08
CA VAL A 159 -5.48 -8.55 7.03
C VAL A 159 -4.96 -8.97 5.65
N LEU A 160 -4.22 -8.06 5.01
CA LEU A 160 -3.58 -8.33 3.72
C LEU A 160 -2.48 -9.37 3.85
N VAL A 161 -2.51 -10.37 2.96
CA VAL A 161 -1.48 -11.40 2.80
C VAL A 161 -1.11 -11.55 1.34
N SER A 162 0.05 -12.16 1.08
CA SER A 162 0.50 -12.49 -0.28
C SER A 162 0.17 -13.96 -0.62
N PRO A 163 -0.08 -14.29 -1.90
CA PRO A 163 -0.05 -15.68 -2.37
C PRO A 163 1.26 -16.40 -2.06
N HIS A 164 2.39 -15.68 -1.98
CA HIS A 164 3.68 -16.23 -1.58
C HIS A 164 3.73 -16.66 -0.10
N ASP A 165 2.82 -16.17 0.75
CA ASP A 165 2.65 -16.66 2.10
C ASP A 165 1.82 -17.95 2.15
N MET A 166 1.02 -18.22 1.10
CA MET A 166 0.19 -19.42 0.97
C MET A 166 0.94 -20.59 0.35
N ALA A 167 1.92 -20.32 -0.53
CA ALA A 167 2.71 -21.33 -1.20
C ALA A 167 4.11 -20.80 -1.55
N THR A 168 5.13 -21.64 -1.40
CA THR A 168 6.51 -21.29 -1.69
C THR A 168 7.07 -22.22 -2.76
N VAL A 169 7.75 -21.67 -3.77
CA VAL A 169 8.49 -22.44 -4.75
C VAL A 169 9.84 -22.86 -4.17
N ASN A 170 10.08 -24.16 -4.11
CA ASN A 170 11.33 -24.72 -3.65
C ASN A 170 12.42 -24.63 -4.72
N LYS A 171 13.68 -24.82 -4.34
CA LYS A 171 14.82 -24.77 -5.28
C LYS A 171 14.76 -25.82 -6.41
N ASP A 172 14.07 -26.92 -6.17
CA ASP A 172 13.86 -27.99 -7.15
C ASP A 172 12.63 -27.78 -8.05
N GLY A 173 11.95 -26.63 -7.91
CA GLY A 173 10.75 -26.28 -8.66
C GLY A 173 9.44 -26.86 -8.10
N THR A 174 9.51 -27.64 -7.02
CA THR A 174 8.29 -28.10 -6.35
C THR A 174 7.67 -26.99 -5.52
N MET A 175 6.39 -27.16 -5.13
CA MET A 175 5.68 -26.21 -4.27
C MET A 175 5.54 -26.76 -2.86
N SER A 176 5.79 -25.93 -1.86
CA SER A 176 5.46 -26.22 -0.46
C SER A 176 4.27 -25.35 -0.02
N ARG A 177 3.37 -25.98 0.77
CA ARG A 177 2.28 -25.24 1.42
C ARG A 177 2.87 -24.25 2.44
N GLY A 178 2.44 -23.00 2.37
CA GLY A 178 2.78 -21.95 3.33
C GLY A 178 1.96 -22.06 4.63
N LYS A 179 2.26 -21.17 5.55
CA LYS A 179 1.54 -21.00 6.82
C LYS A 179 1.34 -19.51 7.09
N ILE A 180 0.10 -19.13 7.32
CA ILE A 180 -0.25 -17.78 7.75
C ILE A 180 -0.68 -17.86 9.21
N MET A 181 0.09 -17.20 10.06
CA MET A 181 -0.08 -17.20 11.50
C MET A 181 -0.56 -15.82 11.96
N VAL A 182 -1.81 -15.71 12.37
CA VAL A 182 -2.43 -14.43 12.77
C VAL A 182 -3.08 -14.55 14.15
N PRO A 183 -3.34 -13.43 14.86
CA PRO A 183 -4.15 -13.47 16.07
C PRO A 183 -5.55 -14.06 15.79
N GLU A 184 -6.13 -14.70 16.78
CA GLU A 184 -7.51 -15.20 16.68
C GLU A 184 -8.48 -14.06 16.31
N GLY A 185 -9.38 -14.32 15.36
CA GLY A 185 -10.35 -13.34 14.84
C GLY A 185 -9.86 -12.50 13.65
N LYS A 186 -8.59 -12.55 13.31
CA LYS A 186 -8.11 -11.92 12.06
C LYS A 186 -8.44 -12.79 10.84
N ILE A 187 -8.73 -12.14 9.71
CA ILE A 187 -9.22 -12.77 8.47
C ILE A 187 -8.25 -12.42 7.31
N PRO A 188 -7.28 -13.26 6.99
CA PRO A 188 -6.39 -13.05 5.86
C PRO A 188 -7.13 -12.99 4.53
N PHE A 189 -6.73 -12.06 3.66
CA PHE A 189 -7.24 -11.93 2.29
C PHE A 189 -6.13 -11.43 1.35
N VAL A 190 -6.28 -11.73 0.06
CA VAL A 190 -5.42 -11.23 -1.02
C VAL A 190 -6.15 -10.09 -1.73
N LEU A 191 -5.42 -9.03 -2.07
CA LEU A 191 -5.91 -7.89 -2.84
C LEU A 191 -5.14 -7.79 -4.15
N SER A 192 -5.85 -7.58 -5.28
CA SER A 192 -5.21 -7.15 -6.53
C SER A 192 -5.88 -5.91 -7.12
N GLN A 193 -5.11 -5.21 -7.95
CA GLN A 193 -5.64 -4.24 -8.90
C GLN A 193 -5.34 -4.74 -10.30
N ASP A 194 -6.39 -4.87 -11.11
CA ASP A 194 -6.31 -5.39 -12.46
C ASP A 194 -6.18 -4.24 -13.47
N ASP A 195 -5.57 -4.53 -14.63
CA ASP A 195 -5.47 -3.62 -15.77
C ASP A 195 -4.80 -2.26 -15.48
N VAL A 196 -3.76 -2.20 -14.66
CA VAL A 196 -3.09 -0.95 -14.27
C VAL A 196 -2.30 -0.35 -15.43
N SER A 197 -3.01 -0.04 -16.51
CA SER A 197 -2.52 0.56 -17.76
C SER A 197 -2.90 2.03 -17.88
N TYR A 198 -3.97 2.46 -17.21
CA TYR A 198 -4.57 3.78 -17.39
C TYR A 198 -4.80 4.05 -18.88
N TYR A 199 -5.78 3.34 -19.44
CA TYR A 199 -6.05 3.31 -20.88
C TYR A 199 -6.45 4.67 -21.43
N HIS A 200 -6.07 4.95 -22.67
CA HIS A 200 -6.42 6.22 -23.36
C HIS A 200 -7.93 6.51 -23.39
N TYR A 201 -8.78 5.46 -23.45
CA TYR A 201 -10.23 5.68 -23.42
C TYR A 201 -10.74 6.27 -22.08
N MET A 202 -9.93 6.20 -21.03
CA MET A 202 -10.25 6.76 -19.71
C MET A 202 -9.77 8.21 -19.55
N ASP A 203 -9.00 8.71 -20.50
CA ASP A 203 -8.50 10.09 -20.45
C ASP A 203 -9.67 11.07 -20.41
N GLY A 204 -9.67 11.94 -19.42
CA GLY A 204 -10.75 12.91 -19.22
C GLY A 204 -11.94 12.41 -18.38
N ASP A 205 -12.04 11.13 -18.07
CA ASP A 205 -13.19 10.54 -17.38
C ASP A 205 -13.05 10.49 -15.84
N GLY A 206 -12.18 11.31 -15.28
CA GLY A 206 -12.06 11.46 -13.82
C GLY A 206 -11.26 10.35 -13.12
N CYS A 207 -10.45 9.59 -13.86
CA CYS A 207 -9.50 8.62 -13.33
C CYS A 207 -8.08 9.21 -13.28
N ALA A 208 -7.20 8.61 -12.47
CA ALA A 208 -5.77 8.90 -12.53
C ALA A 208 -5.19 8.57 -13.92
N SER A 209 -4.07 9.20 -14.29
CA SER A 209 -3.41 8.99 -15.58
C SER A 209 -2.22 8.05 -15.52
N LYS A 210 -1.50 8.02 -14.39
CA LYS A 210 -0.36 7.10 -14.14
C LYS A 210 0.07 7.11 -12.69
N LEU A 211 0.93 6.15 -12.34
CA LEU A 211 1.69 6.14 -11.10
C LEU A 211 3.01 6.90 -11.29
N VAL A 212 3.38 7.71 -10.31
CA VAL A 212 4.60 8.53 -10.31
C VAL A 212 5.28 8.46 -8.96
N LEU A 213 6.54 8.89 -8.87
CA LEU A 213 7.19 9.19 -7.60
C LEU A 213 7.08 10.69 -7.32
N ASP A 214 6.70 11.05 -6.11
CA ASP A 214 6.73 12.44 -5.66
C ASP A 214 8.16 12.90 -5.31
N GLU A 215 8.30 14.12 -4.82
CA GLU A 215 9.59 14.71 -4.43
C GLU A 215 10.29 13.99 -3.27
N ASN A 216 9.54 13.21 -2.49
CA ASN A 216 10.05 12.40 -1.38
C ASN A 216 10.35 10.95 -1.81
N GLY A 217 10.05 10.58 -3.06
CA GLY A 217 10.17 9.23 -3.58
C GLY A 217 8.99 8.32 -3.20
N GLU A 218 7.90 8.85 -2.62
CA GLU A 218 6.68 8.10 -2.34
C GLU A 218 5.89 7.88 -3.64
N VAL A 219 5.27 6.69 -3.77
CA VAL A 219 4.44 6.36 -4.93
C VAL A 219 3.10 7.10 -4.83
N LYS A 220 2.80 7.89 -5.85
CA LYS A 220 1.58 8.70 -5.99
C LYS A 220 0.95 8.50 -7.37
N ASN A 221 -0.19 9.12 -7.59
CA ASN A 221 -0.79 9.22 -8.93
C ASN A 221 -0.62 10.61 -9.50
N GLU A 222 -0.43 10.68 -10.81
CA GLU A 222 -0.75 11.86 -11.59
C GLU A 222 -2.26 11.83 -11.92
N TYR A 223 -2.91 12.98 -11.80
CA TYR A 223 -4.32 13.17 -12.09
C TYR A 223 -4.53 14.51 -12.80
N VAL A 224 -5.33 14.51 -13.86
CA VAL A 224 -5.70 15.74 -14.59
C VAL A 224 -7.12 16.14 -14.17
N ASP A 225 -7.24 17.28 -13.48
CA ASP A 225 -8.53 17.78 -13.01
C ASP A 225 -9.43 18.32 -14.16
N ALA A 226 -10.63 18.78 -13.81
CA ALA A 226 -11.58 19.32 -14.79
C ALA A 226 -11.13 20.62 -15.47
N ASP A 227 -10.21 21.36 -14.85
CA ASP A 227 -9.64 22.59 -15.38
C ASP A 227 -8.36 22.33 -16.22
N GLY A 228 -7.92 21.06 -16.30
CA GLY A 228 -6.73 20.63 -17.04
C GLY A 228 -5.43 20.79 -16.23
N ASN A 229 -5.50 21.01 -14.91
CA ASN A 229 -4.30 21.05 -14.08
C ASN A 229 -3.82 19.64 -13.80
N VAL A 230 -2.50 19.45 -13.88
CA VAL A 230 -1.85 18.19 -13.50
C VAL A 230 -1.54 18.22 -12.01
N LEU A 231 -2.12 17.29 -11.26
CA LEU A 231 -1.99 17.15 -9.83
C LEU A 231 -1.26 15.83 -9.50
N VAL A 232 -0.51 15.81 -8.40
CA VAL A 232 0.12 14.59 -7.85
C VAL A 232 -0.44 14.33 -6.47
N GLY A 233 -0.94 13.10 -6.23
CA GLY A 233 -1.59 12.76 -4.97
C GLY A 233 -2.14 11.33 -4.95
N ASP A 234 -3.04 11.08 -4.00
CA ASP A 234 -3.62 9.77 -3.74
C ASP A 234 -4.97 9.65 -4.49
N TYR A 235 -4.94 9.33 -5.78
CA TYR A 235 -6.11 9.31 -6.67
C TYR A 235 -6.53 7.90 -7.15
N ASP A 236 -5.74 6.86 -6.80
CA ASP A 236 -6.07 5.47 -7.14
C ASP A 236 -5.60 4.53 -6.01
N LEU A 237 -5.88 3.25 -6.16
CA LEU A 237 -5.74 2.19 -5.15
C LEU A 237 -4.35 2.17 -4.48
N VAL A 238 -3.27 2.29 -5.26
CA VAL A 238 -1.90 2.11 -4.73
C VAL A 238 -1.58 3.12 -3.63
N PRO A 239 -1.56 4.44 -3.87
CA PRO A 239 -1.21 5.40 -2.82
C PRO A 239 -2.28 5.50 -1.73
N LEU A 240 -3.57 5.24 -2.04
CA LEU A 240 -4.63 5.20 -1.04
C LEU A 240 -4.43 4.04 -0.05
N LEU A 241 -4.06 2.85 -0.54
CA LEU A 241 -3.78 1.70 0.32
C LEU A 241 -2.49 1.91 1.13
N ASP A 242 -1.47 2.52 0.54
CA ASP A 242 -0.23 2.85 1.23
C ASP A 242 -0.46 3.81 2.39
N SER A 243 -1.23 4.85 2.15
CA SER A 243 -1.66 5.80 3.20
C SER A 243 -2.47 5.10 4.30
N PHE A 244 -3.39 4.20 3.92
CA PHE A 244 -4.18 3.42 4.88
C PHE A 244 -3.32 2.48 5.74
N ILE A 245 -2.37 1.75 5.14
CA ILE A 245 -1.46 0.85 5.87
C ILE A 245 -0.51 1.64 6.79
N LYS A 246 -0.08 2.83 6.37
CA LYS A 246 0.73 3.72 7.20
C LYS A 246 0.00 4.14 8.50
N GLU A 247 -1.31 4.36 8.40
CA GLU A 247 -2.17 4.65 9.56
C GLU A 247 -2.56 3.40 10.35
N HIS A 248 -2.67 2.24 9.67
CA HIS A 248 -3.11 0.95 10.20
C HIS A 248 -2.13 -0.17 9.85
N PRO A 249 -0.91 -0.19 10.43
CA PRO A 249 0.10 -1.20 10.07
C PRO A 249 -0.36 -2.65 10.27
N ASP A 250 -1.27 -2.89 11.22
CA ASP A 250 -1.85 -4.21 11.50
C ASP A 250 -2.87 -4.68 10.45
N PHE A 251 -3.15 -3.87 9.42
CA PHE A 251 -3.89 -4.29 8.24
C PHE A 251 -3.02 -5.09 7.26
N SER A 252 -1.70 -5.06 7.41
CA SER A 252 -0.71 -5.70 6.53
C SER A 252 0.06 -6.80 7.27
N TYR A 253 -0.02 -8.03 6.79
CA TYR A 253 0.76 -9.16 7.30
C TYR A 253 2.19 -9.08 6.78
N HIS A 254 3.16 -8.92 7.68
CA HIS A 254 4.59 -8.84 7.35
C HIS A 254 4.95 -7.74 6.33
N GLY A 255 4.18 -6.65 6.27
CA GLY A 255 4.39 -5.58 5.29
C GLY A 255 3.86 -5.88 3.89
N ARG A 256 3.05 -6.96 3.72
CA ARG A 256 2.43 -7.28 2.43
C ARG A 256 1.48 -6.19 2.00
N LYS A 257 1.51 -5.91 0.71
CA LYS A 257 0.57 -5.01 0.04
C LYS A 257 -0.25 -5.79 -1.01
N GLY A 258 -0.82 -5.12 -1.98
CA GLY A 258 -1.56 -5.77 -3.05
C GLY A 258 -0.68 -6.28 -4.18
N ILE A 259 -1.33 -6.87 -5.17
CA ILE A 259 -0.76 -7.33 -6.43
C ILE A 259 -1.30 -6.47 -7.56
N LEU A 260 -0.42 -5.96 -8.43
CA LEU A 260 -0.84 -5.33 -9.67
C LEU A 260 -0.81 -6.38 -10.78
N ALA A 261 -1.98 -6.71 -11.29
CA ALA A 261 -2.15 -7.62 -12.41
C ALA A 261 -2.09 -6.83 -13.71
N MET A 262 -0.90 -6.80 -14.32
CA MET A 262 -0.56 -5.91 -15.43
C MET A 262 -1.05 -6.45 -16.76
N THR A 263 -1.70 -5.60 -17.55
CA THR A 263 -2.03 -5.83 -18.96
C THR A 263 -0.99 -5.16 -19.85
N GLY A 264 -0.54 -5.85 -20.90
CA GLY A 264 0.52 -5.34 -21.80
C GLY A 264 0.04 -4.26 -22.76
N TYR A 265 -1.24 -4.26 -23.13
CA TYR A 265 -1.83 -3.27 -24.04
C TYR A 265 -1.70 -1.83 -23.50
N ASN A 266 -1.29 -0.91 -24.34
CA ASN A 266 -0.95 0.49 -24.00
C ASN A 266 0.27 0.64 -23.08
N GLY A 267 0.71 -0.37 -22.39
CA GLY A 267 1.82 -0.34 -21.44
C GLY A 267 1.38 -0.46 -19.99
N VAL A 268 2.26 -0.15 -19.05
CA VAL A 268 2.09 -0.46 -17.63
C VAL A 268 2.18 0.80 -16.77
N LEU A 269 1.44 0.85 -15.66
CA LEU A 269 1.46 1.92 -14.66
C LEU A 269 1.11 3.32 -15.22
N GLY A 270 0.50 3.37 -16.42
CA GLY A 270 0.21 4.61 -17.15
C GLY A 270 1.32 5.08 -18.09
N TYR A 271 2.44 4.38 -18.14
CA TYR A 271 3.52 4.61 -19.09
C TYR A 271 3.29 3.81 -20.37
N ARG A 272 3.61 4.40 -21.52
CA ARG A 272 3.34 3.83 -22.86
C ARG A 272 4.45 2.87 -23.28
N THR A 273 4.56 1.75 -22.54
CA THR A 273 5.63 0.76 -22.68
C THR A 273 5.28 -0.42 -23.59
N ASP A 274 4.11 -0.43 -24.24
CA ASP A 274 3.79 -1.38 -25.31
C ASP A 274 4.77 -1.18 -26.47
N SER A 275 5.36 -2.28 -26.94
CA SER A 275 6.35 -2.26 -28.04
C SER A 275 5.83 -1.66 -29.34
N ALA A 276 4.50 -1.62 -29.55
CA ALA A 276 3.88 -0.98 -30.69
C ALA A 276 4.25 0.51 -30.79
N TYR A 277 4.36 1.22 -29.68
CA TYR A 277 4.79 2.63 -29.65
C TYR A 277 6.23 2.82 -30.15
N LYS A 278 7.12 1.84 -29.90
CA LYS A 278 8.52 1.89 -30.35
C LYS A 278 8.68 1.53 -31.81
N THR A 279 7.98 0.49 -32.24
CA THR A 279 8.17 -0.07 -33.59
C THR A 279 7.30 0.60 -34.65
N GLY A 280 6.20 1.21 -34.23
CA GLY A 280 5.17 1.72 -35.13
C GLY A 280 4.32 0.62 -35.77
N GLU A 281 4.56 -0.66 -35.40
CA GLU A 281 3.84 -1.81 -35.94
C GLU A 281 2.64 -2.17 -35.06
N ASN A 282 1.53 -2.55 -35.69
CA ASN A 282 0.30 -2.99 -35.02
C ASN A 282 -0.35 -1.94 -34.08
N LEU A 283 -0.01 -0.68 -34.24
CA LEU A 283 -0.65 0.42 -33.50
C LEU A 283 -2.15 0.41 -33.70
N GLN A 284 -2.88 0.48 -32.60
CA GLN A 284 -4.31 0.73 -32.58
C GLN A 284 -4.60 2.22 -32.80
N ASP A 285 -5.84 2.59 -33.05
CA ASP A 285 -6.18 3.97 -33.42
C ASP A 285 -5.96 4.98 -32.27
N ASP A 286 -6.19 4.57 -31.02
CA ASP A 286 -5.87 5.38 -29.83
C ASP A 286 -4.37 5.58 -29.63
N GLN A 287 -3.56 4.54 -29.90
CA GLN A 287 -2.10 4.64 -29.84
C GLN A 287 -1.53 5.54 -30.94
N LYS A 288 -2.06 5.47 -32.17
CA LYS A 288 -1.69 6.37 -33.27
C LYS A 288 -2.01 7.82 -32.91
N LYS A 289 -3.23 8.04 -32.41
CA LYS A 289 -3.65 9.38 -32.00
C LYS A 289 -2.75 9.93 -30.90
N PHE A 290 -2.38 9.11 -29.91
CA PHE A 290 -1.44 9.52 -28.87
C PHE A 290 -0.10 9.98 -29.46
N LEU A 291 0.48 9.23 -30.39
CA LEU A 291 1.75 9.61 -31.03
C LEU A 291 1.63 10.86 -31.89
N GLU A 292 0.47 11.09 -32.53
CA GLU A 292 0.18 12.34 -33.28
C GLU A 292 0.09 13.56 -32.34
N ASP A 293 -0.55 13.38 -31.18
CA ASP A 293 -0.73 14.45 -30.19
C ASP A 293 0.56 14.70 -29.38
N HIS A 294 1.49 13.74 -29.34
CA HIS A 294 2.74 13.80 -28.57
C HIS A 294 3.97 13.51 -29.47
N PRO A 295 4.32 14.41 -30.40
CA PRO A 295 5.41 14.17 -31.35
C PRO A 295 6.80 14.07 -30.70
N ASP A 296 6.95 14.56 -29.45
CA ASP A 296 8.19 14.49 -28.68
C ASP A 296 8.22 13.27 -27.73
N PHE A 297 7.28 12.30 -27.86
CA PHE A 297 7.23 11.11 -27.01
C PHE A 297 8.51 10.27 -27.13
N ASP A 298 9.12 9.94 -26.00
CA ASP A 298 10.31 9.08 -25.90
C ASP A 298 9.96 7.76 -25.20
N TYR A 299 9.78 6.71 -25.99
CA TYR A 299 9.49 5.36 -25.52
C TYR A 299 10.53 4.85 -24.51
N ASP A 300 11.82 5.05 -24.79
CA ASP A 300 12.90 4.53 -23.95
C ASP A 300 12.95 5.29 -22.60
N GLN A 301 12.50 6.54 -22.56
CA GLN A 301 12.35 7.30 -21.33
C GLN A 301 11.14 6.80 -20.52
N ASP A 302 9.99 6.57 -21.17
CA ASP A 302 8.79 6.01 -20.50
C ASP A 302 9.10 4.66 -19.84
N VAL A 303 9.82 3.77 -20.53
CA VAL A 303 10.25 2.48 -19.97
C VAL A 303 11.14 2.67 -18.73
N LYS A 304 12.04 3.65 -18.73
CA LYS A 304 12.91 3.94 -17.57
C LYS A 304 12.10 4.46 -16.39
N ASP A 305 11.13 5.34 -16.65
CA ASP A 305 10.34 5.94 -15.58
C ASP A 305 9.35 4.93 -15.00
N ALA A 306 8.70 4.10 -15.82
CA ALA A 306 7.92 2.94 -15.36
C ALA A 306 8.75 1.99 -14.48
N THR A 307 10.00 1.73 -14.87
CA THR A 307 10.92 0.86 -14.11
C THR A 307 11.22 1.44 -12.73
N LYS A 308 11.48 2.76 -12.64
CA LYS A 308 11.74 3.42 -11.34
C LYS A 308 10.56 3.30 -10.39
N VAL A 309 9.35 3.54 -10.90
CA VAL A 309 8.12 3.41 -10.09
C VAL A 309 7.91 1.97 -9.67
N ALA A 310 8.04 1.01 -10.58
CA ALA A 310 7.89 -0.41 -10.27
C ALA A 310 8.92 -0.91 -9.24
N ASP A 311 10.16 -0.42 -9.29
CA ASP A 311 11.20 -0.79 -8.33
C ASP A 311 10.93 -0.19 -6.95
N ALA A 312 10.46 1.06 -6.85
CA ALA A 312 10.01 1.67 -5.61
C ALA A 312 8.85 0.86 -5.00
N MET A 313 7.83 0.54 -5.79
CA MET A 313 6.69 -0.27 -5.34
C MET A 313 7.11 -1.65 -4.81
N LYS A 314 8.02 -2.35 -5.50
CA LYS A 314 8.55 -3.63 -5.03
C LYS A 314 9.29 -3.49 -3.70
N ALA A 315 10.07 -2.42 -3.53
CA ALA A 315 10.78 -2.15 -2.28
C ALA A 315 9.83 -1.94 -1.11
N GLU A 316 8.62 -1.43 -1.37
CA GLU A 316 7.57 -1.20 -0.39
C GLU A 316 6.66 -2.41 -0.13
N GLY A 317 6.84 -3.52 -0.85
CA GLY A 317 6.08 -4.76 -0.64
C GLY A 317 4.93 -5.01 -1.61
N TRP A 318 4.80 -4.21 -2.67
CA TRP A 318 3.89 -4.48 -3.79
C TRP A 318 4.39 -5.63 -4.66
N GLU A 319 3.47 -6.41 -5.20
CA GLU A 319 3.76 -7.52 -6.10
C GLU A 319 3.19 -7.25 -7.50
N PHE A 320 3.80 -7.87 -8.50
CA PHE A 320 3.38 -7.74 -9.88
C PHE A 320 3.06 -9.11 -10.46
N ALA A 321 1.97 -9.18 -11.20
CA ALA A 321 1.54 -10.37 -11.94
C ALA A 321 1.19 -10.00 -13.38
N SER A 322 1.24 -10.96 -14.27
CA SER A 322 0.70 -10.80 -15.62
C SER A 322 -0.80 -11.08 -15.58
N HIS A 323 -1.61 -10.17 -16.10
CA HIS A 323 -3.05 -10.37 -16.25
C HIS A 323 -3.36 -10.94 -17.65
N THR A 324 -3.21 -10.12 -18.65
CA THR A 324 -3.37 -10.50 -20.06
C THR A 324 -2.51 -9.61 -20.95
N TRP A 325 -2.61 -9.82 -22.25
CA TRP A 325 -2.05 -8.91 -23.24
C TRP A 325 -3.15 -8.42 -24.16
#